data_1de95f91e83d650b19e1e8bf99e76405
#
_entry.id   1de95f91e83d650b19e1e8bf99e76405
#
_cell.length_a   1.000
_cell.length_b   1.000
_cell.length_c   1.000
_cell.angle_alpha   90.00
_cell.angle_beta   90.00
_cell.angle_gamma   90.00
#
_symmetry.space_group_name_H-M   'P 1'
#
loop_
_entity.id
_entity.type
_entity.pdbx_description
1 polymer ?
#
loop_
_entity_poly.entity_id
_entity_poly.type
_entity_poly.pdbx_seq_one_letter_code
_entity_poly.pdbx_strand_id
1 'polypeptide(L)'
;MPVENSRIKGLYNLSVEERRKLVAKAAGLNEEQVNALATHGELDETAADRMIENVIGTMSLPVGVATNFVIDGKPYLIPFCLEESSVVAAASNMAKRCLQHGGFQTDNDQPLMIGQVQLLDVDDIKAAESRIVDSTDELVAFCNDVPSRMIALGGGCKNIKVRRLNTALGTMLIVHLIVDCRDAMGANAVNTMAERVAPKLEELSGGRAHLRILSNLAGHRLARVRAVFTPEEMASNGSAADGADVIDGILEAHAFAVEDPYRATTHNKGVMNAISSVALACGQDWRAVEAGCHAWTTMADGRYTSMSDWKKDSQGNLVGSMVLPMAVGIVGGASKVHPAARANLAIIGVETAQELAGIMLCAGLAQNLGALRALSTKGIQAGHMLSLIHISEPTRRAI
;
A
#
# COMPACT_ATOMS: atom_id res chain seq x y z
N MET A 1 -9.97 -9.67 -14.40
CA MET A 1 -9.46 -11.02 -14.04
C MET A 1 -7.94 -11.00 -14.08
N PRO A 2 -7.24 -11.69 -13.19
CA PRO A 2 -5.79 -11.80 -13.25
C PRO A 2 -5.32 -12.31 -14.62
N VAL A 3 -4.10 -11.97 -15.00
CA VAL A 3 -3.52 -12.45 -16.26
C VAL A 3 -3.26 -13.95 -16.22
N GLU A 4 -3.27 -14.62 -17.35
CA GLU A 4 -2.94 -16.06 -17.41
C GLU A 4 -1.47 -16.32 -17.06
N ASN A 5 -0.58 -15.39 -17.40
CA ASN A 5 0.85 -15.49 -17.15
C ASN A 5 1.47 -14.12 -16.96
N SER A 6 2.11 -13.88 -15.82
CA SER A 6 2.85 -12.65 -15.52
C SER A 6 4.30 -12.62 -16.07
N ARG A 7 4.80 -13.74 -16.62
CA ARG A 7 6.17 -13.86 -17.14
C ARG A 7 6.21 -13.44 -18.61
N ILE A 8 6.49 -12.16 -18.87
CA ILE A 8 6.67 -11.64 -20.23
C ILE A 8 8.17 -11.49 -20.47
N LYS A 9 8.76 -12.52 -21.10
CA LYS A 9 10.20 -12.57 -21.39
C LYS A 9 10.59 -11.48 -22.40
N GLY A 10 11.61 -10.70 -22.07
CA GLY A 10 12.17 -9.69 -22.99
C GLY A 10 11.33 -8.43 -23.14
N LEU A 11 10.33 -8.17 -22.25
CA LEU A 11 9.49 -6.99 -22.31
C LEU A 11 10.30 -5.69 -22.40
N TYR A 12 11.42 -5.60 -21.70
CA TYR A 12 12.31 -4.44 -21.68
C TYR A 12 13.03 -4.15 -23.03
N ASN A 13 13.10 -5.13 -23.94
CA ASN A 13 13.71 -4.96 -25.28
C ASN A 13 12.75 -4.37 -26.31
N LEU A 14 11.47 -4.26 -25.99
CA LEU A 14 10.41 -3.81 -26.90
C LEU A 14 10.23 -2.29 -26.82
N SER A 15 9.69 -1.69 -27.86
CA SER A 15 9.24 -0.29 -27.84
C SER A 15 8.10 -0.09 -26.86
N VAL A 16 7.84 1.16 -26.44
CA VAL A 16 6.73 1.49 -25.53
C VAL A 16 5.38 1.03 -26.10
N GLU A 17 5.18 1.19 -27.40
CA GLU A 17 3.93 0.76 -28.06
C GLU A 17 3.77 -0.76 -28.03
N GLU A 18 4.84 -1.50 -28.35
CA GLU A 18 4.81 -2.97 -28.30
C GLU A 18 4.59 -3.50 -26.90
N ARG A 19 5.23 -2.90 -25.89
CA ARG A 19 4.97 -3.24 -24.47
C ARG A 19 3.51 -3.03 -24.11
N ARG A 20 2.94 -1.86 -24.50
CA ARG A 20 1.53 -1.52 -24.27
C ARG A 20 0.60 -2.55 -24.89
N LYS A 21 0.83 -2.93 -26.15
CA LYS A 21 0.05 -3.96 -26.85
C LYS A 21 0.12 -5.32 -26.16
N LEU A 22 1.30 -5.74 -25.71
CA LEU A 22 1.46 -7.03 -25.02
C LEU A 22 0.77 -7.04 -23.65
N VAL A 23 0.93 -5.97 -22.84
CA VAL A 23 0.27 -5.85 -21.55
C VAL A 23 -1.23 -5.78 -21.72
N ALA A 24 -1.72 -4.99 -22.67
CA ALA A 24 -3.14 -4.88 -22.99
C ALA A 24 -3.76 -6.23 -23.35
N LYS A 25 -3.07 -7.00 -24.22
CA LYS A 25 -3.51 -8.34 -24.58
C LYS A 25 -3.53 -9.30 -23.40
N ALA A 26 -2.47 -9.30 -22.58
CA ALA A 26 -2.37 -10.18 -21.42
C ALA A 26 -3.44 -9.88 -20.36
N ALA A 27 -3.74 -8.61 -20.13
CA ALA A 27 -4.71 -8.14 -19.14
C ALA A 27 -6.15 -8.02 -19.69
N GLY A 28 -6.38 -8.26 -20.98
CA GLY A 28 -7.71 -8.15 -21.59
C GLY A 28 -8.28 -6.73 -21.59
N LEU A 29 -7.41 -5.71 -21.76
CA LEU A 29 -7.84 -4.31 -21.77
C LEU A 29 -8.70 -4.01 -22.99
N ASN A 30 -9.72 -3.19 -22.80
CA ASN A 30 -10.54 -2.64 -23.90
C ASN A 30 -9.82 -1.43 -24.55
N GLU A 31 -10.38 -0.95 -25.66
CA GLU A 31 -9.82 0.14 -26.45
C GLU A 31 -9.70 1.46 -25.66
N GLU A 32 -10.71 1.81 -24.84
CA GLU A 32 -10.68 2.98 -23.96
C GLU A 32 -9.50 2.95 -22.99
N GLN A 33 -9.25 1.79 -22.36
CA GLN A 33 -8.17 1.60 -21.41
C GLN A 33 -6.79 1.66 -22.10
N VAL A 34 -6.67 1.09 -23.29
CA VAL A 34 -5.44 1.17 -24.10
C VAL A 34 -5.15 2.62 -24.51
N ASN A 35 -6.18 3.35 -24.94
CA ASN A 35 -6.04 4.76 -25.31
C ASN A 35 -5.66 5.63 -24.12
N ALA A 36 -6.23 5.42 -22.95
CA ALA A 36 -5.85 6.14 -21.73
C ALA A 36 -4.35 6.01 -21.40
N LEU A 37 -3.76 4.84 -21.66
CA LEU A 37 -2.31 4.64 -21.51
C LEU A 37 -1.51 5.20 -22.70
N ALA A 38 -2.08 5.24 -23.89
CA ALA A 38 -1.42 5.75 -25.10
C ALA A 38 -1.30 7.28 -25.12
N THR A 39 -2.27 7.98 -24.54
CA THR A 39 -2.28 9.44 -24.38
C THR A 39 -1.51 9.93 -23.16
N HIS A 40 -0.60 9.11 -22.63
CA HIS A 40 0.23 9.41 -21.46
C HIS A 40 -0.58 9.69 -20.19
N GLY A 41 -1.77 9.14 -20.06
CA GLY A 41 -2.63 9.31 -18.90
C GLY A 41 -3.21 10.72 -18.79
N GLU A 42 -3.32 11.46 -19.87
CA GLU A 42 -3.86 12.82 -19.87
C GLU A 42 -5.26 12.86 -19.24
N LEU A 43 -5.40 13.77 -18.27
CA LEU A 43 -6.69 14.24 -17.80
C LEU A 43 -7.12 15.38 -18.72
N ASP A 44 -8.36 15.34 -19.22
CA ASP A 44 -8.91 16.53 -19.86
C ASP A 44 -9.02 17.69 -18.84
N GLU A 45 -9.00 18.91 -19.36
CA GLU A 45 -8.98 20.11 -18.53
C GLU A 45 -10.17 20.18 -17.56
N THR A 46 -11.35 19.73 -18.01
CA THR A 46 -12.57 19.69 -17.19
C THR A 46 -12.46 18.68 -16.03
N ALA A 47 -11.88 17.51 -16.28
CA ALA A 47 -11.68 16.50 -15.25
C ALA A 47 -10.64 16.96 -14.24
N ALA A 48 -9.54 17.56 -14.69
CA ALA A 48 -8.49 18.10 -13.82
C ALA A 48 -9.03 19.22 -12.91
N ASP A 49 -9.80 20.17 -13.45
CA ASP A 49 -10.40 21.31 -12.71
C ASP A 49 -11.42 20.86 -11.64
N ARG A 50 -12.01 19.67 -11.81
CA ARG A 50 -12.90 19.07 -10.80
C ARG A 50 -12.16 18.28 -9.71
N MET A 51 -10.87 18.01 -9.88
CA MET A 51 -10.11 17.22 -8.93
C MET A 51 -9.49 18.07 -7.82
N ILE A 52 -9.00 19.27 -8.18
CA ILE A 52 -8.41 20.23 -7.24
C ILE A 52 -8.75 21.67 -7.67
N GLU A 53 -8.62 22.63 -6.77
CA GLU A 53 -8.86 24.06 -7.02
C GLU A 53 -7.71 24.68 -7.81
N ASN A 54 -8.01 25.70 -8.61
CA ASN A 54 -7.06 26.57 -9.31
C ASN A 54 -6.10 25.80 -10.24
N VAL A 55 -6.63 24.83 -10.98
CA VAL A 55 -5.83 24.02 -11.92
C VAL A 55 -5.23 24.91 -13.01
N ILE A 56 -3.93 24.73 -13.27
CA ILE A 56 -3.17 25.39 -14.34
C ILE A 56 -2.58 24.41 -15.35
N GLY A 57 -2.74 23.11 -15.12
CA GLY A 57 -2.21 22.06 -15.98
C GLY A 57 -2.04 20.73 -15.25
N THR A 58 -1.45 19.75 -15.91
CA THR A 58 -1.16 18.43 -15.39
C THR A 58 0.33 18.08 -15.53
N MET A 59 0.84 17.23 -14.65
CA MET A 59 2.21 16.72 -14.72
C MET A 59 2.16 15.21 -14.87
N SER A 60 2.69 14.70 -15.98
CA SER A 60 2.73 13.26 -16.26
C SER A 60 3.92 12.59 -15.58
N LEU A 61 3.69 11.41 -15.00
CA LEU A 61 4.72 10.50 -14.51
C LEU A 61 4.73 9.21 -15.33
N PRO A 62 5.92 8.58 -15.53
CA PRO A 62 6.00 7.30 -16.23
C PRO A 62 5.22 6.20 -15.51
N VAL A 63 4.53 5.35 -16.28
CA VAL A 63 3.92 4.12 -15.78
C VAL A 63 4.66 2.92 -16.36
N GLY A 64 5.30 2.14 -15.50
CA GLY A 64 5.92 0.86 -15.84
C GLY A 64 5.11 -0.31 -15.30
N VAL A 65 5.39 -1.52 -15.78
CA VAL A 65 4.72 -2.74 -15.31
C VAL A 65 5.75 -3.74 -14.79
N ALA A 66 5.61 -4.11 -13.52
CA ALA A 66 6.38 -5.19 -12.93
C ALA A 66 5.78 -6.55 -13.32
N THR A 67 6.65 -7.50 -13.61
CA THR A 67 6.34 -8.84 -14.10
C THR A 67 6.79 -9.92 -13.12
N ASN A 68 6.47 -11.17 -13.42
CA ASN A 68 6.85 -12.38 -12.66
C ASN A 68 6.17 -12.54 -11.30
N PHE A 69 5.26 -11.66 -10.91
CA PHE A 69 4.54 -11.83 -9.65
C PHE A 69 3.57 -13.01 -9.76
N VAL A 70 3.68 -13.94 -8.81
CA VAL A 70 2.68 -14.95 -8.48
C VAL A 70 2.33 -14.75 -7.02
N ILE A 71 1.05 -14.52 -6.74
CA ILE A 71 0.53 -14.19 -5.40
C ILE A 71 -0.65 -15.13 -5.15
N ASP A 72 -0.58 -15.91 -4.09
CA ASP A 72 -1.60 -16.92 -3.74
C ASP A 72 -1.95 -17.84 -4.92
N GLY A 73 -0.93 -18.23 -5.68
CA GLY A 73 -1.03 -19.10 -6.85
C GLY A 73 -1.53 -18.41 -8.14
N LYS A 74 -1.86 -17.13 -8.11
CA LYS A 74 -2.32 -16.36 -9.27
C LYS A 74 -1.23 -15.45 -9.83
N PRO A 75 -1.03 -15.38 -11.16
CA PRO A 75 -0.09 -14.46 -11.77
C PRO A 75 -0.68 -13.04 -11.88
N TYR A 76 0.17 -12.02 -11.62
CA TYR A 76 -0.21 -10.61 -11.71
C TYR A 76 0.82 -9.79 -12.48
N LEU A 77 0.33 -8.81 -13.23
CA LEU A 77 1.11 -7.68 -13.76
C LEU A 77 0.79 -6.47 -12.89
N ILE A 78 1.82 -5.83 -12.32
CA ILE A 78 1.62 -4.75 -11.33
C ILE A 78 2.12 -3.43 -11.91
N PRO A 79 1.24 -2.45 -12.20
CA PRO A 79 1.64 -1.11 -12.63
C PRO A 79 2.28 -0.32 -11.51
N PHE A 80 3.34 0.42 -11.87
CA PHE A 80 4.07 1.35 -11.01
C PHE A 80 4.09 2.72 -11.67
N CYS A 81 3.69 3.76 -10.99
CA CYS A 81 3.78 5.14 -11.43
C CYS A 81 4.84 5.87 -10.61
N LEU A 82 6.01 6.15 -11.22
CA LEU A 82 7.13 6.80 -10.53
C LEU A 82 8.17 7.33 -11.54
N GLU A 83 9.06 8.18 -11.06
CA GLU A 83 10.18 8.75 -11.81
C GLU A 83 11.53 8.04 -11.58
N GLU A 84 11.63 7.19 -10.53
CA GLU A 84 12.90 6.58 -10.13
C GLU A 84 13.20 5.32 -10.97
N SER A 85 14.37 5.28 -11.56
CA SER A 85 14.85 4.12 -12.33
C SER A 85 15.12 2.91 -11.44
N SER A 86 15.15 1.73 -12.04
CA SER A 86 15.47 0.43 -11.41
C SER A 86 14.40 -0.15 -10.49
N VAL A 87 13.42 0.61 -9.99
CA VAL A 87 12.40 0.13 -9.05
C VAL A 87 11.57 -1.01 -9.65
N VAL A 88 11.01 -0.80 -10.85
CA VAL A 88 10.20 -1.81 -11.55
C VAL A 88 11.01 -3.07 -11.88
N ALA A 89 12.26 -2.86 -12.30
CA ALA A 89 13.16 -3.97 -12.65
C ALA A 89 13.59 -4.78 -11.41
N ALA A 90 13.88 -4.12 -10.28
CA ALA A 90 14.23 -4.76 -9.03
C ALA A 90 13.06 -5.60 -8.48
N ALA A 91 11.86 -5.03 -8.42
CA ALA A 91 10.66 -5.74 -8.00
C ALA A 91 10.39 -6.98 -8.87
N SER A 92 10.45 -6.83 -10.21
CA SER A 92 10.26 -7.94 -11.16
C SER A 92 11.32 -9.04 -11.03
N ASN A 93 12.57 -8.66 -10.73
CA ASN A 93 13.67 -9.62 -10.53
C ASN A 93 13.47 -10.43 -9.26
N MET A 94 13.12 -9.78 -8.15
CA MET A 94 12.90 -10.48 -6.88
C MET A 94 11.64 -11.35 -6.94
N ALA A 95 10.58 -10.87 -7.59
CA ALA A 95 9.39 -11.69 -7.83
C ALA A 95 9.69 -12.97 -8.62
N LYS A 96 10.63 -12.91 -9.61
CA LYS A 96 11.05 -14.10 -10.34
C LYS A 96 11.75 -15.13 -9.46
N ARG A 97 12.49 -14.68 -8.42
CA ARG A 97 13.33 -15.53 -7.59
C ARG A 97 12.56 -16.43 -6.63
N CYS A 98 11.35 -16.06 -6.20
CA CYS A 98 10.53 -16.88 -5.31
C CYS A 98 9.53 -17.81 -6.04
N LEU A 99 9.53 -17.85 -7.38
CA LEU A 99 8.53 -18.61 -8.14
C LEU A 99 8.53 -20.11 -7.86
N GLN A 100 9.70 -20.71 -7.62
CA GLN A 100 9.81 -22.15 -7.32
C GLN A 100 9.16 -22.52 -5.98
N HIS A 101 9.00 -21.54 -5.08
CA HIS A 101 8.35 -21.71 -3.77
C HIS A 101 6.91 -21.16 -3.75
N GLY A 102 6.27 -21.06 -4.93
CA GLY A 102 4.87 -20.64 -5.06
C GLY A 102 4.67 -19.10 -5.05
N GLY A 103 5.74 -18.31 -5.09
CA GLY A 103 5.67 -16.86 -5.10
C GLY A 103 5.38 -16.27 -3.73
N PHE A 104 4.56 -15.23 -3.70
CA PHE A 104 4.12 -14.55 -2.48
C PHE A 104 2.83 -15.15 -1.94
N GLN A 105 2.72 -15.17 -0.62
CA GLN A 105 1.51 -15.56 0.10
C GLN A 105 1.01 -14.36 0.88
N THR A 106 -0.30 -14.09 0.84
CA THR A 106 -0.93 -12.98 1.55
C THR A 106 -1.99 -13.45 2.53
N ASP A 107 -2.19 -12.64 3.57
CA ASP A 107 -3.30 -12.74 4.51
C ASP A 107 -3.72 -11.32 4.88
N ASN A 108 -4.99 -10.99 4.65
CA ASN A 108 -5.46 -9.61 4.77
C ASN A 108 -6.67 -9.53 5.70
N ASP A 109 -6.62 -8.58 6.64
CA ASP A 109 -7.72 -8.31 7.57
C ASP A 109 -8.97 -7.80 6.83
N GLN A 110 -10.09 -7.79 7.53
CA GLN A 110 -11.28 -7.07 7.08
C GLN A 110 -10.97 -5.58 6.89
N PRO A 111 -11.64 -4.89 5.94
CA PRO A 111 -11.34 -3.50 5.59
C PRO A 111 -11.89 -2.50 6.62
N LEU A 112 -11.43 -2.60 7.86
CA LEU A 112 -11.88 -1.81 8.99
C LEU A 112 -11.08 -0.51 9.13
N MET A 113 -11.74 0.63 8.99
CA MET A 113 -11.19 1.95 9.25
C MET A 113 -11.57 2.46 10.66
N ILE A 114 -10.82 3.44 11.14
CA ILE A 114 -11.04 4.07 12.43
C ILE A 114 -11.51 5.52 12.21
N GLY A 115 -12.71 5.85 12.67
CA GLY A 115 -13.16 7.24 12.87
C GLY A 115 -12.90 7.67 14.31
N GLN A 116 -12.43 8.89 14.53
CA GLN A 116 -12.16 9.43 15.87
C GLN A 116 -13.09 10.60 16.17
N VAL A 117 -13.71 10.59 17.35
CA VAL A 117 -14.40 11.74 17.92
C VAL A 117 -13.69 12.14 19.19
N GLN A 118 -13.19 13.38 19.23
CA GLN A 118 -12.53 13.96 20.40
C GLN A 118 -13.57 14.63 21.30
N LEU A 119 -13.66 14.19 22.56
CA LEU A 119 -14.52 14.76 23.60
C LEU A 119 -13.67 15.51 24.63
N LEU A 120 -14.01 16.78 24.84
CA LEU A 120 -13.36 17.72 25.75
C LEU A 120 -14.35 18.14 26.83
N ASP A 121 -13.85 18.77 27.89
CA ASP A 121 -14.66 19.36 28.98
C ASP A 121 -15.59 18.34 29.63
N VAL A 122 -15.13 17.10 29.83
CA VAL A 122 -15.85 15.99 30.45
C VAL A 122 -15.55 15.99 31.96
N ASP A 123 -16.52 16.31 32.80
CA ASP A 123 -16.35 16.41 34.25
C ASP A 123 -16.01 15.08 34.92
N ASP A 124 -16.79 14.04 34.64
CA ASP A 124 -16.56 12.67 35.14
C ASP A 124 -16.19 11.72 33.97
N ILE A 125 -14.88 11.61 33.73
CA ILE A 125 -14.30 10.79 32.69
C ILE A 125 -14.71 9.32 32.79
N LYS A 126 -14.77 8.77 34.04
CA LYS A 126 -15.11 7.35 34.24
C LYS A 126 -16.57 7.07 33.96
N ALA A 127 -17.45 7.90 34.47
CA ALA A 127 -18.87 7.74 34.24
C ALA A 127 -19.24 7.97 32.76
N ALA A 128 -18.60 8.94 32.10
CA ALA A 128 -18.81 9.21 30.69
C ALA A 128 -18.35 8.03 29.80
N GLU A 129 -17.17 7.48 30.07
CA GLU A 129 -16.69 6.28 29.39
C GLU A 129 -17.65 5.10 29.55
N SER A 130 -18.11 4.82 30.79
CA SER A 130 -19.07 3.74 31.04
C SER A 130 -20.36 3.96 30.24
N ARG A 131 -20.97 5.14 30.29
CA ARG A 131 -22.19 5.44 29.54
C ARG A 131 -22.04 5.24 28.03
N ILE A 132 -20.88 5.65 27.45
CA ILE A 132 -20.60 5.45 26.02
C ILE A 132 -20.44 3.97 25.70
N VAL A 133 -19.70 3.22 26.52
CA VAL A 133 -19.49 1.77 26.33
C VAL A 133 -20.80 1.00 26.47
N ASP A 134 -21.64 1.32 27.49
CA ASP A 134 -22.94 0.69 27.72
C ASP A 134 -23.92 0.97 26.55
N SER A 135 -23.76 2.10 25.86
CA SER A 135 -24.58 2.51 24.72
C SER A 135 -24.01 2.05 23.37
N THR A 136 -22.99 1.16 23.32
CA THR A 136 -22.30 0.78 22.08
C THR A 136 -23.25 0.31 20.99
N ASP A 137 -24.20 -0.58 21.30
CA ASP A 137 -25.12 -1.14 20.30
C ASP A 137 -26.07 -0.05 19.73
N GLU A 138 -26.56 0.86 20.59
CA GLU A 138 -27.38 1.98 20.14
C GLU A 138 -26.59 2.94 19.23
N LEU A 139 -25.36 3.27 19.61
CA LEU A 139 -24.50 4.14 18.84
C LEU A 139 -24.12 3.53 17.49
N VAL A 140 -23.82 2.23 17.46
CA VAL A 140 -23.57 1.47 16.21
C VAL A 140 -24.79 1.49 15.29
N ALA A 141 -25.98 1.21 15.85
CA ALA A 141 -27.23 1.28 15.09
C ALA A 141 -27.46 2.69 14.54
N PHE A 142 -27.25 3.73 15.35
CA PHE A 142 -27.38 5.12 14.94
C PHE A 142 -26.41 5.52 13.83
N CYS A 143 -25.13 5.08 13.87
CA CYS A 143 -24.16 5.31 12.81
C CYS A 143 -24.61 4.67 11.49
N ASN A 144 -25.27 3.51 11.56
CA ASN A 144 -25.69 2.73 10.40
C ASN A 144 -27.08 3.10 9.86
N ASP A 145 -27.83 3.92 10.57
CA ASP A 145 -29.16 4.41 10.14
C ASP A 145 -29.02 5.55 9.11
N VAL A 146 -28.41 5.24 7.96
CA VAL A 146 -28.27 6.15 6.82
C VAL A 146 -28.35 5.36 5.51
N PRO A 147 -29.00 5.92 4.46
CA PRO A 147 -28.98 5.31 3.16
C PRO A 147 -27.56 5.25 2.59
N SER A 148 -26.95 4.08 2.58
CA SER A 148 -25.58 3.90 2.11
C SER A 148 -25.41 2.57 1.39
N ARG A 149 -24.84 2.60 0.16
CA ARG A 149 -24.49 1.38 -0.58
C ARG A 149 -23.51 0.50 0.20
N MET A 150 -22.58 1.10 0.94
CA MET A 150 -21.62 0.39 1.78
C MET A 150 -22.34 -0.43 2.87
N ILE A 151 -23.33 0.17 3.56
CA ILE A 151 -24.14 -0.51 4.58
C ILE A 151 -24.99 -1.61 3.97
N ALA A 152 -25.64 -1.34 2.82
CA ALA A 152 -26.42 -2.35 2.08
C ALA A 152 -25.60 -3.57 1.66
N LEU A 153 -24.29 -3.40 1.46
CA LEU A 153 -23.32 -4.48 1.18
C LEU A 153 -22.76 -5.14 2.46
N GLY A 154 -23.34 -4.85 3.62
CA GLY A 154 -22.92 -5.42 4.90
C GLY A 154 -21.74 -4.69 5.58
N GLY A 155 -21.33 -3.53 5.08
CA GLY A 155 -20.35 -2.64 5.73
C GLY A 155 -20.94 -1.84 6.88
N GLY A 156 -20.35 -0.68 7.20
CA GLY A 156 -20.80 0.25 8.24
C GLY A 156 -20.06 0.10 9.56
N CYS A 157 -20.50 0.85 10.57
CA CYS A 157 -19.93 0.79 11.91
C CYS A 157 -20.18 -0.59 12.53
N LYS A 158 -19.15 -1.17 13.11
CA LYS A 158 -19.17 -2.51 13.71
C LYS A 158 -18.94 -2.49 15.22
N ASN A 159 -18.23 -1.49 15.70
CA ASN A 159 -17.90 -1.39 17.12
C ASN A 159 -17.51 0.05 17.48
N ILE A 160 -17.53 0.33 18.78
CA ILE A 160 -17.06 1.59 19.37
C ILE A 160 -16.06 1.26 20.46
N LYS A 161 -14.95 1.99 20.50
CA LYS A 161 -13.91 1.88 21.54
C LYS A 161 -13.64 3.25 22.12
N VAL A 162 -13.47 3.33 23.43
CA VAL A 162 -13.15 4.58 24.13
C VAL A 162 -11.70 4.53 24.62
N ARG A 163 -10.97 5.63 24.43
CA ARG A 163 -9.59 5.82 24.89
C ARG A 163 -9.51 7.08 25.74
N ARG A 164 -8.77 7.01 26.84
CA ARG A 164 -8.41 8.18 27.65
C ARG A 164 -7.04 8.66 27.24
N LEU A 165 -6.91 9.94 27.00
CA LEU A 165 -5.61 10.58 26.73
C LEU A 165 -5.38 11.69 27.76
N ASN A 166 -4.28 11.56 28.52
CA ASN A 166 -3.81 12.61 29.41
C ASN A 166 -2.91 13.54 28.61
N THR A 167 -3.29 14.82 28.54
CA THR A 167 -2.58 15.85 27.79
C THR A 167 -2.24 17.04 28.65
N ALA A 168 -1.42 17.94 28.15
CA ALA A 168 -1.11 19.22 28.83
C ALA A 168 -2.36 20.11 29.03
N LEU A 169 -3.43 19.87 28.28
CA LEU A 169 -4.70 20.62 28.37
C LEU A 169 -5.77 19.87 29.20
N GLY A 170 -5.39 18.80 29.89
CA GLY A 170 -6.30 17.94 30.66
C GLY A 170 -6.54 16.59 30.01
N THR A 171 -7.41 15.78 30.65
CA THR A 171 -7.79 14.46 30.14
C THR A 171 -8.87 14.59 29.08
N MET A 172 -8.69 13.90 27.97
CA MET A 172 -9.65 13.83 26.85
C MET A 172 -10.17 12.40 26.71
N LEU A 173 -11.43 12.25 26.29
CA LEU A 173 -11.95 10.99 25.79
C LEU A 173 -11.91 11.00 24.26
N ILE A 174 -11.34 9.95 23.67
CA ILE A 174 -11.33 9.73 22.23
C ILE A 174 -12.17 8.50 21.93
N VAL A 175 -13.26 8.70 21.22
CA VAL A 175 -14.15 7.62 20.79
C VAL A 175 -13.75 7.16 19.40
N HIS A 176 -13.40 5.90 19.25
CA HIS A 176 -13.09 5.26 17.98
C HIS A 176 -14.32 4.53 17.45
N LEU A 177 -14.76 4.89 16.26
CA LEU A 177 -15.70 4.14 15.45
C LEU A 177 -14.93 3.15 14.60
N ILE A 178 -15.23 1.86 14.70
CA ILE A 178 -14.63 0.81 13.87
C ILE A 178 -15.58 0.54 12.71
N VAL A 179 -15.21 0.97 11.51
CA VAL A 179 -16.09 1.01 10.33
C VAL A 179 -15.59 0.09 9.24
N ASP A 180 -16.40 -0.89 8.85
CA ASP A 180 -16.15 -1.75 7.68
C ASP A 180 -16.50 -0.96 6.42
N CYS A 181 -15.46 -0.62 5.65
CA CYS A 181 -15.57 0.18 4.43
C CYS A 181 -15.72 -0.66 3.15
N ARG A 182 -15.76 -1.99 3.27
CA ARG A 182 -15.79 -2.89 2.12
C ARG A 182 -14.69 -2.53 1.11
N ASP A 183 -15.03 -2.44 -0.14
CA ASP A 183 -14.08 -2.15 -1.23
C ASP A 183 -13.78 -0.66 -1.42
N ALA A 184 -14.24 0.20 -0.51
CA ALA A 184 -13.85 1.62 -0.49
C ALA A 184 -12.66 1.85 0.44
N MET A 185 -11.85 2.90 0.18
CA MET A 185 -10.89 3.42 1.18
C MET A 185 -11.63 3.91 2.42
N GLY A 186 -12.75 4.61 2.26
CA GLY A 186 -13.72 4.84 3.31
C GLY A 186 -13.68 6.23 3.97
N ALA A 187 -12.78 7.13 3.60
CA ALA A 187 -12.58 8.41 4.30
C ALA A 187 -13.89 9.22 4.49
N ASN A 188 -14.63 9.46 3.41
CA ASN A 188 -15.86 10.26 3.48
C ASN A 188 -16.94 9.59 4.34
N ALA A 189 -17.12 8.28 4.20
CA ALA A 189 -18.13 7.55 4.96
C ALA A 189 -17.81 7.55 6.46
N VAL A 190 -16.55 7.35 6.83
CA VAL A 190 -16.08 7.37 8.23
C VAL A 190 -16.24 8.76 8.85
N ASN A 191 -15.85 9.81 8.10
CA ASN A 191 -16.01 11.19 8.57
C ASN A 191 -17.49 11.55 8.79
N THR A 192 -18.35 11.20 7.83
CA THR A 192 -19.81 11.41 7.96
C THR A 192 -20.39 10.70 9.19
N MET A 193 -19.96 9.46 9.46
CA MET A 193 -20.39 8.74 10.67
C MET A 193 -19.89 9.40 11.95
N ALA A 194 -18.63 9.84 11.98
CA ALA A 194 -18.04 10.53 13.14
C ALA A 194 -18.73 11.86 13.43
N GLU A 195 -19.07 12.63 12.39
CA GLU A 195 -19.83 13.87 12.51
C GLU A 195 -21.25 13.63 13.00
N ARG A 196 -21.92 12.61 12.45
CA ARG A 196 -23.30 12.26 12.79
C ARG A 196 -23.45 11.81 14.25
N VAL A 197 -22.52 11.02 14.78
CA VAL A 197 -22.61 10.46 16.13
C VAL A 197 -22.21 11.46 17.22
N ALA A 198 -21.47 12.51 16.86
CA ALA A 198 -20.90 13.46 17.81
C ALA A 198 -21.93 14.08 18.79
N PRO A 199 -23.12 14.55 18.37
CA PRO A 199 -24.13 15.08 19.32
C PRO A 199 -24.59 14.04 20.34
N LYS A 200 -24.75 12.78 19.95
CA LYS A 200 -25.10 11.70 20.92
C LYS A 200 -23.98 11.43 21.92
N LEU A 201 -22.74 11.53 21.48
CA LEU A 201 -21.57 11.38 22.35
C LEU A 201 -21.43 12.56 23.32
N GLU A 202 -21.84 13.77 22.92
CA GLU A 202 -21.95 14.94 23.83
C GLU A 202 -22.97 14.71 24.90
N GLU A 203 -24.19 14.22 24.57
CA GLU A 203 -25.24 13.88 25.54
C GLU A 203 -24.75 12.84 26.56
N LEU A 204 -24.10 11.77 26.09
CA LEU A 204 -23.61 10.68 26.93
C LEU A 204 -22.44 11.10 27.81
N SER A 205 -21.54 11.94 27.30
CA SER A 205 -20.35 12.35 28.03
C SER A 205 -20.56 13.55 28.96
N GLY A 206 -21.52 14.42 28.64
CA GLY A 206 -21.67 15.75 29.27
C GLY A 206 -20.59 16.73 28.81
N GLY A 207 -19.74 16.35 27.88
CA GLY A 207 -18.67 17.16 27.33
C GLY A 207 -18.99 17.72 25.93
N ARG A 208 -17.98 18.19 25.25
CA ARG A 208 -18.06 18.84 23.93
C ARG A 208 -17.23 18.05 22.87
N ALA A 209 -17.84 17.68 21.76
CA ALA A 209 -17.14 17.08 20.63
C ALA A 209 -16.41 18.16 19.83
N HIS A 210 -15.09 17.96 19.61
CA HIS A 210 -14.27 18.91 18.86
C HIS A 210 -13.83 18.34 17.49
N LEU A 211 -12.88 17.42 17.44
CA LEU A 211 -12.48 16.77 16.18
C LEU A 211 -13.32 15.53 15.88
N ARG A 212 -13.68 15.37 14.62
CA ARG A 212 -14.47 14.26 14.06
C ARG A 212 -13.87 13.88 12.73
N ILE A 213 -12.88 12.95 12.74
CA ILE A 213 -12.06 12.65 11.57
C ILE A 213 -11.56 11.22 11.58
N LEU A 214 -11.36 10.61 10.43
CA LEU A 214 -10.73 9.30 10.35
C LEU A 214 -9.26 9.35 10.82
N SER A 215 -8.73 8.18 11.19
CA SER A 215 -7.31 7.98 11.37
C SER A 215 -6.70 7.29 10.15
N ASN A 216 -5.59 7.82 9.64
CA ASN A 216 -4.80 7.15 8.60
C ASN A 216 -3.94 6.00 9.16
N LEU A 217 -3.81 5.88 10.49
CA LEU A 217 -3.25 4.69 11.13
C LEU A 217 -4.31 3.59 11.17
N ALA A 218 -4.49 2.91 10.04
CA ALA A 218 -5.53 1.90 9.84
C ALA A 218 -5.13 0.54 10.46
N GLY A 219 -4.82 0.51 11.76
CA GLY A 219 -4.32 -0.66 12.47
C GLY A 219 -5.30 -1.84 12.60
N HIS A 220 -6.54 -1.70 12.12
CA HIS A 220 -7.52 -2.77 11.98
C HIS A 220 -7.72 -3.21 10.51
N ARG A 221 -6.84 -2.80 9.62
CA ARG A 221 -6.87 -3.10 8.18
C ARG A 221 -5.47 -3.48 7.69
N LEU A 222 -4.92 -4.52 8.33
CA LEU A 222 -3.56 -4.97 8.04
C LEU A 222 -3.56 -5.91 6.84
N ALA A 223 -2.58 -5.72 5.97
CA ALA A 223 -2.16 -6.70 4.99
C ALA A 223 -0.88 -7.39 5.48
N ARG A 224 -0.74 -8.67 5.16
CA ARG A 224 0.41 -9.51 5.48
C ARG A 224 0.93 -10.15 4.22
N VAL A 225 2.25 -10.23 4.11
CA VAL A 225 2.91 -10.95 3.02
C VAL A 225 4.03 -11.82 3.57
N ARG A 226 4.24 -12.96 2.91
CA ARG A 226 5.37 -13.85 3.13
C ARG A 226 5.89 -14.38 1.80
N ALA A 227 7.23 -14.51 1.68
CA ALA A 227 7.89 -15.16 0.56
C ALA A 227 9.14 -15.90 1.02
N VAL A 228 9.53 -16.95 0.27
CA VAL A 228 10.70 -17.79 0.56
C VAL A 228 11.64 -17.78 -0.65
N PHE A 229 12.94 -17.69 -0.39
CA PHE A 229 14.00 -17.65 -1.40
C PHE A 229 15.13 -18.62 -1.00
N THR A 230 15.49 -19.54 -1.89
CA THR A 230 16.60 -20.46 -1.62
C THR A 230 17.97 -19.79 -1.83
N PRO A 231 19.04 -20.37 -1.28
CA PRO A 231 20.40 -19.92 -1.57
C PRO A 231 20.70 -19.86 -3.08
N GLU A 232 20.29 -20.87 -3.86
CA GLU A 232 20.49 -20.90 -5.31
C GLU A 232 19.81 -19.75 -6.04
N GLU A 233 18.60 -19.38 -5.61
CA GLU A 233 17.84 -18.26 -6.16
C GLU A 233 18.46 -16.91 -5.76
N MET A 234 19.08 -16.81 -4.61
CA MET A 234 19.74 -15.59 -4.13
C MET A 234 21.15 -15.40 -4.69
N ALA A 235 21.76 -16.46 -5.17
CA ALA A 235 23.12 -16.46 -5.73
C ALA A 235 23.29 -15.45 -6.88
N SER A 236 24.49 -14.93 -7.02
CA SER A 236 24.94 -14.11 -8.15
C SER A 236 25.53 -14.96 -9.26
N ASN A 237 26.19 -16.06 -8.91
CA ASN A 237 26.84 -17.01 -9.83
C ASN A 237 26.10 -18.34 -9.98
N GLY A 238 24.94 -18.51 -9.30
CA GLY A 238 24.13 -19.73 -9.34
C GLY A 238 24.57 -20.84 -8.38
N SER A 239 25.60 -20.61 -7.54
CA SER A 239 26.01 -21.60 -6.53
C SER A 239 25.28 -21.36 -5.19
N ALA A 240 24.90 -22.45 -4.50
CA ALA A 240 24.26 -22.35 -3.18
C ALA A 240 25.17 -21.68 -2.14
N ALA A 241 26.49 -21.89 -2.22
CA ALA A 241 27.44 -21.25 -1.29
C ALA A 241 27.46 -19.72 -1.46
N ASP A 242 27.54 -19.20 -2.70
CA ASP A 242 27.45 -17.77 -2.98
C ASP A 242 26.10 -17.20 -2.53
N GLY A 243 25.01 -17.96 -2.72
CA GLY A 243 23.68 -17.57 -2.28
C GLY A 243 23.53 -17.52 -0.76
N ALA A 244 24.17 -18.43 -0.02
CA ALA A 244 24.19 -18.42 1.44
C ALA A 244 24.89 -17.16 1.99
N ASP A 245 26.03 -16.79 1.39
CA ASP A 245 26.77 -15.56 1.75
C ASP A 245 25.94 -14.30 1.46
N VAL A 246 25.21 -14.29 0.34
CA VAL A 246 24.27 -13.19 0.01
C VAL A 246 23.15 -13.11 1.04
N ILE A 247 22.59 -14.23 1.46
CA ILE A 247 21.54 -14.28 2.50
C ILE A 247 22.06 -13.72 3.83
N ASP A 248 23.26 -14.12 4.24
CA ASP A 248 23.86 -13.63 5.49
C ASP A 248 24.09 -12.11 5.44
N GLY A 249 24.61 -11.58 4.32
CA GLY A 249 24.75 -10.14 4.13
C GLY A 249 23.41 -9.39 4.12
N ILE A 250 22.32 -10.00 3.62
CA ILE A 250 20.96 -9.42 3.70
C ILE A 250 20.50 -9.35 5.15
N LEU A 251 20.71 -10.40 5.94
CA LEU A 251 20.32 -10.43 7.35
C LEU A 251 21.11 -9.41 8.19
N GLU A 252 22.41 -9.23 7.93
CA GLU A 252 23.22 -8.19 8.55
C GLU A 252 22.69 -6.78 8.21
N ALA A 253 22.40 -6.52 6.93
CA ALA A 253 21.84 -5.25 6.49
C ALA A 253 20.43 -4.99 7.07
N HIS A 254 19.63 -6.05 7.25
CA HIS A 254 18.34 -5.97 7.92
C HIS A 254 18.48 -5.67 9.41
N ALA A 255 19.36 -6.36 10.12
CA ALA A 255 19.62 -6.12 11.54
C ALA A 255 20.00 -4.67 11.81
N PHE A 256 20.81 -4.07 10.94
CA PHE A 256 21.13 -2.64 11.01
C PHE A 256 19.86 -1.76 10.85
N ALA A 257 18.95 -2.10 9.92
CA ALA A 257 17.72 -1.35 9.75
C ALA A 257 16.71 -1.53 10.91
N VAL A 258 16.78 -2.64 11.64
CA VAL A 258 15.94 -2.85 12.83
C VAL A 258 16.38 -1.96 13.98
N GLU A 259 17.69 -1.79 14.18
CA GLU A 259 18.25 -1.13 15.37
C GLU A 259 18.50 0.37 15.20
N ASP A 260 18.74 0.84 13.98
CA ASP A 260 19.12 2.23 13.70
C ASP A 260 18.03 2.98 12.93
N PRO A 261 17.43 4.05 13.52
CA PRO A 261 16.35 4.80 12.85
C PRO A 261 16.81 5.53 11.59
N TYR A 262 18.08 5.91 11.46
CA TYR A 262 18.61 6.52 10.23
C TYR A 262 18.62 5.49 9.10
N ARG A 263 19.08 4.27 9.40
CA ARG A 263 19.06 3.18 8.43
C ARG A 263 17.63 2.73 8.13
N ALA A 264 16.77 2.60 9.14
CA ALA A 264 15.36 2.28 9.01
C ALA A 264 14.64 3.23 8.05
N THR A 265 14.89 4.53 8.14
CA THR A 265 14.27 5.54 7.27
C THR A 265 14.57 5.29 5.80
N THR A 266 15.83 5.01 5.45
CA THR A 266 16.23 4.71 4.07
C THR A 266 15.73 3.33 3.62
N HIS A 267 15.73 2.35 4.50
CA HIS A 267 15.20 1.01 4.27
C HIS A 267 13.69 1.05 3.95
N ASN A 268 12.92 1.76 4.78
CA ASN A 268 11.48 1.89 4.63
C ASN A 268 11.09 2.76 3.42
N LYS A 269 11.87 3.81 3.09
CA LYS A 269 11.70 4.54 1.82
C LYS A 269 11.82 3.58 0.63
N GLY A 270 12.75 2.62 0.69
CA GLY A 270 12.89 1.58 -0.33
C GLY A 270 11.65 0.69 -0.46
N VAL A 271 10.98 0.34 0.65
CA VAL A 271 9.68 -0.35 0.64
C VAL A 271 8.62 0.52 -0.02
N MET A 272 8.53 1.79 0.38
CA MET A 272 7.53 2.72 -0.11
C MET A 272 7.74 3.10 -1.58
N ASN A 273 8.94 2.99 -2.14
CA ASN A 273 9.18 3.13 -3.58
C ASN A 273 8.26 2.23 -4.42
N ALA A 274 7.91 1.05 -3.93
CA ALA A 274 6.95 0.18 -4.62
C ALA A 274 5.52 0.44 -4.17
N ILE A 275 5.25 0.45 -2.87
CA ILE A 275 3.88 0.60 -2.34
C ILE A 275 3.26 1.91 -2.82
N SER A 276 3.95 3.04 -2.65
CA SER A 276 3.46 4.36 -3.06
C SER A 276 3.31 4.47 -4.59
N SER A 277 4.22 3.81 -5.35
CA SER A 277 4.13 3.81 -6.82
C SER A 277 2.93 3.03 -7.35
N VAL A 278 2.60 1.88 -6.73
CA VAL A 278 1.39 1.13 -7.08
C VAL A 278 0.14 1.87 -6.62
N ALA A 279 0.18 2.49 -5.43
CA ALA A 279 -0.91 3.32 -4.93
C ALA A 279 -1.21 4.47 -5.90
N LEU A 280 -0.19 5.18 -6.36
CA LEU A 280 -0.33 6.29 -7.32
C LEU A 280 -0.85 5.79 -8.67
N ALA A 281 -0.30 4.70 -9.20
CA ALA A 281 -0.75 4.08 -10.45
C ALA A 281 -2.24 3.72 -10.42
N CYS A 282 -2.75 3.29 -9.26
CA CYS A 282 -4.14 2.86 -9.07
C CYS A 282 -5.07 3.97 -8.54
N GLY A 283 -4.60 5.23 -8.46
CA GLY A 283 -5.40 6.35 -7.98
C GLY A 283 -5.80 6.26 -6.52
N GLN A 284 -4.94 5.67 -5.67
CA GLN A 284 -5.14 5.59 -4.22
C GLN A 284 -4.62 6.84 -3.52
N ASP A 285 -5.05 7.06 -2.28
CA ASP A 285 -4.42 8.06 -1.41
C ASP A 285 -3.07 7.52 -0.89
N TRP A 286 -2.04 7.67 -1.73
CA TRP A 286 -0.70 7.20 -1.42
C TRP A 286 -0.10 7.86 -0.18
N ARG A 287 -0.49 9.13 0.12
CA ARG A 287 -0.02 9.86 1.31
C ARG A 287 -0.59 9.26 2.60
N ALA A 288 -1.87 8.86 2.59
CA ALA A 288 -2.51 8.17 3.71
C ALA A 288 -1.88 6.80 3.96
N VAL A 289 -1.61 6.04 2.89
CA VAL A 289 -0.94 4.74 2.97
C VAL A 289 0.47 4.91 3.55
N GLU A 290 1.26 5.85 3.03
CA GLU A 290 2.63 6.11 3.48
C GLU A 290 2.67 6.53 4.95
N ALA A 291 1.84 7.51 5.36
CA ALA A 291 1.72 7.94 6.74
C ALA A 291 1.36 6.78 7.69
N GLY A 292 0.39 5.96 7.31
CA GLY A 292 -0.03 4.79 8.08
C GLY A 292 1.08 3.75 8.23
N CYS A 293 1.77 3.42 7.14
CA CYS A 293 2.87 2.45 7.14
C CYS A 293 4.05 2.91 8.01
N HIS A 294 4.48 4.17 7.91
CA HIS A 294 5.55 4.71 8.74
C HIS A 294 5.16 4.78 10.22
N ALA A 295 3.94 5.24 10.53
CA ALA A 295 3.46 5.27 11.91
C ALA A 295 3.34 3.86 12.52
N TRP A 296 2.98 2.85 11.73
CA TRP A 296 2.82 1.48 12.19
C TRP A 296 4.11 0.90 12.79
N THR A 297 5.27 1.27 12.25
CA THR A 297 6.57 0.77 12.76
C THR A 297 6.84 1.15 14.21
N THR A 298 6.19 2.21 14.73
CA THR A 298 6.37 2.68 16.11
C THR A 298 5.38 2.07 17.11
N MET A 299 4.42 1.23 16.64
CA MET A 299 3.30 0.79 17.48
C MET A 299 3.68 -0.26 18.51
N ALA A 300 4.79 -0.99 18.31
CA ALA A 300 5.21 -2.06 19.21
C ALA A 300 5.86 -1.51 20.49
N ASP A 301 6.83 -0.61 20.35
CA ASP A 301 7.67 -0.11 21.46
C ASP A 301 7.94 1.40 21.41
N GLY A 302 7.27 2.12 20.51
CA GLY A 302 7.46 3.57 20.30
C GLY A 302 8.69 3.91 19.45
N ARG A 303 9.48 2.91 19.04
CA ARG A 303 10.72 3.11 18.27
C ARG A 303 10.48 2.92 16.78
N TYR A 304 10.99 3.83 15.95
CA TYR A 304 10.95 3.69 14.51
C TYR A 304 11.93 2.61 14.04
N THR A 305 11.44 1.59 13.34
CA THR A 305 12.18 0.40 12.95
C THR A 305 11.84 -0.04 11.52
N SER A 306 12.40 -1.16 11.07
CA SER A 306 12.13 -1.76 9.75
C SER A 306 10.65 -2.13 9.57
N MET A 307 10.10 -1.88 8.38
CA MET A 307 8.77 -2.35 7.96
C MET A 307 8.73 -3.84 7.61
N SER A 308 9.88 -4.43 7.26
CA SER A 308 10.02 -5.84 6.87
C SER A 308 10.73 -6.65 7.94
N ASP A 309 10.47 -7.94 7.97
CA ASP A 309 11.19 -8.93 8.77
C ASP A 309 11.83 -9.96 7.85
N TRP A 310 13.13 -10.21 8.05
CA TRP A 310 13.93 -11.16 7.29
C TRP A 310 14.63 -12.13 8.22
N LYS A 311 14.50 -13.42 7.93
CA LYS A 311 15.14 -14.47 8.73
C LYS A 311 15.51 -15.69 7.89
N LYS A 312 16.43 -16.49 8.39
CA LYS A 312 16.76 -17.81 7.84
C LYS A 312 15.86 -18.88 8.44
N ASP A 313 15.31 -19.76 7.63
CA ASP A 313 14.62 -20.95 8.11
C ASP A 313 15.59 -22.09 8.46
N SER A 314 15.05 -23.23 8.92
CA SER A 314 15.86 -24.41 9.29
C SER A 314 16.55 -25.09 8.10
N GLN A 315 16.16 -24.76 6.87
CA GLN A 315 16.74 -25.28 5.62
C GLN A 315 17.77 -24.32 5.02
N GLY A 316 17.99 -23.16 5.67
CA GLY A 316 18.89 -22.12 5.18
C GLY A 316 18.28 -21.16 4.15
N ASN A 317 16.97 -21.25 3.88
CA ASN A 317 16.30 -20.33 2.97
C ASN A 317 16.08 -18.97 3.65
N LEU A 318 16.11 -17.92 2.84
CA LEU A 318 15.70 -16.58 3.27
C LEU A 318 14.16 -16.48 3.26
N VAL A 319 13.59 -16.16 4.40
CA VAL A 319 12.16 -15.90 4.56
C VAL A 319 11.94 -14.44 4.83
N GLY A 320 11.19 -13.77 3.94
CA GLY A 320 10.75 -12.40 4.13
C GLY A 320 9.29 -12.32 4.52
N SER A 321 8.95 -11.40 5.42
CA SER A 321 7.57 -11.06 5.76
C SER A 321 7.40 -9.58 6.04
N MET A 322 6.15 -9.11 5.93
CA MET A 322 5.79 -7.72 6.20
C MET A 322 4.33 -7.66 6.65
N VAL A 323 4.04 -6.78 7.61
CA VAL A 323 2.69 -6.52 8.12
C VAL A 323 2.48 -5.02 8.21
N LEU A 324 1.64 -4.45 7.33
CA LEU A 324 1.41 -3.02 7.28
C LEU A 324 -0.09 -2.68 7.12
N PRO A 325 -0.54 -1.53 7.63
CA PRO A 325 -1.89 -1.04 7.38
C PRO A 325 -2.02 -0.57 5.93
N MET A 326 -3.05 -1.05 5.23
CA MET A 326 -3.26 -0.78 3.81
C MET A 326 -4.68 -0.25 3.56
N ALA A 327 -4.87 1.05 3.79
CA ALA A 327 -6.15 1.72 3.61
C ALA A 327 -6.37 2.10 2.12
N VAL A 328 -6.70 1.11 1.30
CA VAL A 328 -6.93 1.25 -0.15
C VAL A 328 -8.35 0.85 -0.55
N GLY A 329 -8.77 1.21 -1.76
CA GLY A 329 -10.09 0.83 -2.28
C GLY A 329 -10.08 0.68 -3.79
N ILE A 330 -11.05 -0.08 -4.32
CA ILE A 330 -11.25 -0.25 -5.76
C ILE A 330 -12.52 0.44 -6.26
N VAL A 331 -13.26 1.07 -5.35
CA VAL A 331 -14.49 1.80 -5.66
C VAL A 331 -14.42 3.23 -5.17
N GLY A 332 -14.85 4.18 -5.99
CA GLY A 332 -14.87 5.61 -5.66
C GLY A 332 -13.52 6.33 -5.82
N GLY A 333 -13.47 7.61 -5.46
CA GLY A 333 -12.26 8.43 -5.50
C GLY A 333 -11.61 8.59 -6.87
N ALA A 334 -10.32 8.93 -6.88
CA ALA A 334 -9.54 9.15 -8.10
C ALA A 334 -9.42 7.88 -8.95
N SER A 335 -9.46 6.68 -8.35
CA SER A 335 -9.45 5.41 -9.08
C SER A 335 -10.63 5.25 -10.05
N LYS A 336 -11.75 5.94 -9.81
CA LYS A 336 -12.91 5.94 -10.70
C LYS A 336 -12.84 7.05 -11.76
N VAL A 337 -12.25 8.18 -11.43
CA VAL A 337 -12.26 9.40 -12.27
C VAL A 337 -11.07 9.41 -13.24
N HIS A 338 -9.87 9.04 -12.80
CA HIS A 338 -8.65 9.12 -13.59
C HIS A 338 -8.56 7.96 -14.60
N PRO A 339 -8.54 8.23 -15.94
CA PRO A 339 -8.57 7.16 -16.95
C PRO A 339 -7.43 6.16 -16.84
N ALA A 340 -6.18 6.63 -16.62
CA ALA A 340 -5.01 5.76 -16.45
C ALA A 340 -5.11 4.90 -15.18
N ALA A 341 -5.65 5.43 -14.07
CA ALA A 341 -5.82 4.64 -12.84
C ALA A 341 -6.82 3.49 -13.06
N ARG A 342 -7.90 3.73 -13.80
CA ARG A 342 -8.86 2.68 -14.21
C ARG A 342 -8.19 1.59 -15.06
N ALA A 343 -7.37 2.01 -16.04
CA ALA A 343 -6.63 1.07 -16.87
C ALA A 343 -5.62 0.25 -16.06
N ASN A 344 -4.91 0.88 -15.12
CA ASN A 344 -3.96 0.22 -14.24
C ASN A 344 -4.63 -0.79 -13.30
N LEU A 345 -5.78 -0.46 -12.71
CA LEU A 345 -6.57 -1.42 -11.92
C LEU A 345 -7.05 -2.60 -12.78
N ALA A 346 -7.43 -2.36 -14.03
CA ALA A 346 -7.79 -3.42 -14.97
C ALA A 346 -6.59 -4.31 -15.34
N ILE A 347 -5.38 -3.75 -15.46
CA ILE A 347 -4.14 -4.54 -15.66
C ILE A 347 -3.93 -5.51 -14.50
N ILE A 348 -4.09 -5.06 -13.26
CA ILE A 348 -3.95 -5.93 -12.08
C ILE A 348 -5.08 -6.96 -12.04
N GLY A 349 -6.31 -6.56 -12.35
CA GLY A 349 -7.48 -7.43 -12.39
C GLY A 349 -8.01 -7.83 -11.02
N VAL A 350 -7.83 -6.98 -9.99
CA VAL A 350 -8.34 -7.21 -8.62
C VAL A 350 -9.86 -7.08 -8.53
N GLU A 351 -10.44 -7.88 -7.64
CA GLU A 351 -11.88 -7.90 -7.38
C GLU A 351 -12.24 -7.30 -6.02
N THR A 352 -11.28 -7.20 -5.08
CA THR A 352 -11.47 -6.65 -3.74
C THR A 352 -10.36 -5.67 -3.34
N ALA A 353 -10.68 -4.80 -2.39
CA ALA A 353 -9.69 -3.90 -1.78
C ALA A 353 -8.62 -4.65 -0.99
N GLN A 354 -8.97 -5.79 -0.38
CA GLN A 354 -8.01 -6.63 0.34
C GLN A 354 -7.00 -7.27 -0.62
N GLU A 355 -7.45 -7.73 -1.80
CA GLU A 355 -6.57 -8.27 -2.82
C GLU A 355 -5.57 -7.20 -3.30
N LEU A 356 -6.04 -5.98 -3.58
CA LEU A 356 -5.16 -4.85 -3.92
C LEU A 356 -4.13 -4.56 -2.81
N ALA A 357 -4.55 -4.56 -1.55
CA ALA A 357 -3.69 -4.35 -0.39
C ALA A 357 -2.56 -5.39 -0.32
N GLY A 358 -2.88 -6.68 -0.48
CA GLY A 358 -1.91 -7.78 -0.51
C GLY A 358 -0.92 -7.62 -1.66
N ILE A 359 -1.39 -7.28 -2.87
CA ILE A 359 -0.54 -7.09 -4.05
C ILE A 359 0.44 -5.94 -3.85
N MET A 360 -0.02 -4.81 -3.30
CA MET A 360 0.86 -3.67 -2.99
C MET A 360 1.94 -4.05 -1.98
N LEU A 361 1.58 -4.85 -0.99
CA LEU A 361 2.53 -5.30 0.03
C LEU A 361 3.56 -6.29 -0.56
N CYS A 362 3.16 -7.18 -1.49
CA CYS A 362 4.07 -8.05 -2.24
C CYS A 362 5.08 -7.25 -3.06
N ALA A 363 4.62 -6.18 -3.72
CA ALA A 363 5.50 -5.27 -4.45
C ALA A 363 6.51 -4.59 -3.51
N GLY A 364 6.08 -4.15 -2.32
CA GLY A 364 6.93 -3.58 -1.28
C GLY A 364 8.01 -4.55 -0.79
N LEU A 365 7.64 -5.79 -0.49
CA LEU A 365 8.58 -6.83 -0.02
C LEU A 365 9.60 -7.18 -1.11
N ALA A 366 9.16 -7.33 -2.36
CA ALA A 366 10.05 -7.58 -3.49
C ALA A 366 11.06 -6.44 -3.69
N GLN A 367 10.59 -5.20 -3.65
CA GLN A 367 11.46 -4.02 -3.80
C GLN A 367 12.46 -3.91 -2.65
N ASN A 368 12.04 -4.17 -1.42
CA ASN A 368 12.91 -4.17 -0.25
C ASN A 368 14.03 -5.21 -0.39
N LEU A 369 13.71 -6.44 -0.79
CA LEU A 369 14.70 -7.48 -1.04
C LEU A 369 15.69 -7.07 -2.14
N GLY A 370 15.20 -6.45 -3.20
CA GLY A 370 16.06 -5.97 -4.30
C GLY A 370 17.10 -4.97 -3.80
N ALA A 371 16.69 -4.04 -2.94
CA ALA A 371 17.58 -3.07 -2.32
C ALA A 371 18.59 -3.73 -1.35
N LEU A 372 18.13 -4.61 -0.47
CA LEU A 372 18.99 -5.33 0.49
C LEU A 372 20.04 -6.17 -0.25
N ARG A 373 19.62 -6.92 -1.27
CA ARG A 373 20.54 -7.74 -2.09
C ARG A 373 21.58 -6.88 -2.81
N ALA A 374 21.19 -5.75 -3.37
CA ALA A 374 22.13 -4.85 -4.03
C ALA A 374 23.17 -4.28 -3.04
N LEU A 375 22.72 -3.88 -1.84
CA LEU A 375 23.62 -3.39 -0.78
C LEU A 375 24.58 -4.45 -0.27
N SER A 376 24.12 -5.70 -0.12
CA SER A 376 24.91 -6.81 0.39
C SER A 376 25.89 -7.42 -0.64
N THR A 377 25.83 -6.98 -1.90
CA THR A 377 26.69 -7.53 -2.97
C THR A 377 27.57 -6.45 -3.60
N LYS A 378 27.12 -5.83 -4.68
CA LYS A 378 27.90 -4.86 -5.49
C LYS A 378 27.74 -3.41 -5.06
N GLY A 379 26.80 -3.13 -4.17
CA GLY A 379 26.37 -1.77 -3.80
C GLY A 379 25.38 -1.17 -4.82
N ILE A 380 24.58 -0.20 -4.35
CA ILE A 380 23.49 0.40 -5.13
C ILE A 380 24.04 1.21 -6.33
N GLN A 381 25.16 1.90 -6.17
CA GLN A 381 25.76 2.74 -7.22
C GLN A 381 26.10 1.93 -8.49
N ALA A 382 26.66 0.73 -8.34
CA ALA A 382 26.99 -0.14 -9.47
C ALA A 382 25.74 -0.60 -10.25
N GLY A 383 24.59 -0.77 -9.56
CA GLY A 383 23.31 -1.10 -10.18
C GLY A 383 22.66 0.10 -10.89
N HIS A 384 22.71 1.28 -10.28
CA HIS A 384 22.17 2.53 -10.85
C HIS A 384 22.99 3.01 -12.05
N MET A 385 24.32 2.89 -12.04
CA MET A 385 25.19 3.27 -13.17
C MET A 385 24.83 2.54 -14.45
N LEU A 386 24.52 1.24 -14.39
CA LEU A 386 24.04 0.48 -15.54
C LEU A 386 22.69 0.97 -16.07
N SER A 387 21.81 1.46 -15.18
CA SER A 387 20.50 2.00 -15.55
C SER A 387 20.58 3.43 -16.07
N LEU A 388 21.44 4.28 -15.47
CA LEU A 388 21.67 5.66 -15.88
C LEU A 388 22.40 5.76 -17.24
N ILE A 389 23.26 4.79 -17.59
CA ILE A 389 23.87 4.71 -18.93
C ILE A 389 22.79 4.57 -20.01
N HIS A 390 21.68 3.88 -19.72
CA HIS A 390 20.55 3.78 -20.65
C HIS A 390 19.70 5.07 -20.73
N ILE A 391 19.75 5.93 -19.72
CA ILE A 391 19.03 7.22 -19.69
C ILE A 391 19.90 8.35 -20.24
N SER A 392 21.21 8.32 -19.98
CA SER A 392 22.15 9.38 -20.37
C SER A 392 22.74 9.23 -21.79
N GLU A 393 22.56 8.08 -22.47
CA GLU A 393 23.00 7.86 -23.85
C GLU A 393 21.85 7.55 -24.84
N PRO A 394 20.83 8.42 -25.01
CA PRO A 394 19.89 8.24 -26.10
C PRO A 394 20.50 8.56 -27.48
N THR A 395 21.68 9.20 -27.52
CA THR A 395 22.23 9.80 -28.74
C THR A 395 23.19 8.89 -29.54
N ARG A 396 23.61 7.75 -29.02
CA ARG A 396 24.55 6.83 -29.74
C ARG A 396 23.89 5.76 -30.61
N ARG A 397 22.56 5.70 -30.71
CA ARG A 397 21.83 4.79 -31.60
C ARG A 397 21.17 5.46 -32.81
N ALA A 398 21.46 6.72 -33.05
CA ALA A 398 20.92 7.49 -34.19
C ALA A 398 22.04 8.01 -35.14
N ILE A 399 23.10 7.22 -35.35
CA ILE A 399 24.03 7.38 -36.49
C ILE A 399 24.31 5.99 -37.04
#